data_9e01d83c1e52f6c2fe69829667e7bec7
#
_entry.id   9e01d83c1e52f6c2fe69829667e7bec7
#
_cell.length_a   1.000
_cell.length_b   1.000
_cell.length_c   1.000
_cell.angle_alpha   90.00
_cell.angle_beta   90.00
_cell.angle_gamma   90.00
#
_symmetry.space_group_name_H-M   'P 1'
#
loop_
_entity.id
_entity.type
_entity.pdbx_description
1 polymer ?
#
loop_
_entity_poly.entity_id
_entity_poly.type
_entity_poly.pdbx_seq_one_letter_code
_entity_poly.pdbx_strand_id
1 'polypeptide(L)'
;MPVYGCGFTNEHGFAGSVTKLGPEGGARWMRWWDPSAYLPASKVPMLWVNGTNDFAYYMNAWQKSYRAAPGPHTLCLRPRMPHGHTAGWAPKEIAIYADSIVNGGVPLAKITGQGRDGREVWATYTSQQPITKAELEFTKDTGESPKRLWEAAPAEIGADGKVHATLPEGTKVYYLNLTDDRECLVSTEHEEAGP
;
A
#
# COMPACT_ATOMS: atom_id res chain seq x y z
N MET A 1 4.12 -12.53 -6.53
CA MET A 1 5.40 -12.26 -5.81
C MET A 1 5.13 -11.30 -4.67
N PRO A 2 5.32 -11.67 -3.41
CA PRO A 2 5.29 -10.72 -2.29
C PRO A 2 6.47 -9.75 -2.37
N VAL A 3 6.23 -8.47 -2.09
CA VAL A 3 7.21 -7.39 -2.14
C VAL A 3 7.09 -6.54 -0.87
N TYR A 4 8.14 -6.50 -0.06
CA TYR A 4 8.34 -5.52 0.99
C TYR A 4 9.52 -4.65 0.59
N GLY A 5 9.24 -3.48 0.06
CA GLY A 5 10.22 -2.57 -0.51
C GLY A 5 9.60 -1.65 -1.57
N CYS A 6 10.40 -0.76 -2.10
CA CYS A 6 10.02 0.07 -3.23
C CYS A 6 11.24 0.49 -4.06
N GLY A 7 10.99 1.02 -5.25
CA GLY A 7 11.96 1.78 -6.02
C GLY A 7 11.87 3.28 -5.70
N PHE A 8 12.42 4.09 -6.58
CA PHE A 8 12.48 5.54 -6.42
C PHE A 8 13.25 5.95 -5.15
N THR A 9 14.40 5.29 -4.93
CA THR A 9 15.23 5.48 -3.72
C THR A 9 15.65 6.95 -3.50
N ASN A 10 15.70 7.75 -4.54
CA ASN A 10 15.95 9.18 -4.47
C ASN A 10 14.77 10.01 -3.90
N GLU A 11 13.63 9.38 -3.62
CA GLU A 11 12.40 10.03 -3.13
C GLU A 11 11.93 9.50 -1.76
N HIS A 12 12.71 8.66 -1.09
CA HIS A 12 12.33 8.07 0.21
C HIS A 12 13.48 8.13 1.24
N GLY A 13 13.38 7.41 2.36
CA GLY A 13 14.30 7.51 3.48
C GLY A 13 15.79 7.32 3.16
N PHE A 14 16.12 6.67 2.05
CA PHE A 14 17.51 6.50 1.59
C PHE A 14 17.95 7.50 0.53
N ALA A 15 17.16 8.52 0.22
CA ALA A 15 17.51 9.57 -0.77
C ALA A 15 18.87 10.22 -0.49
N GLY A 16 19.19 10.47 0.78
CA GLY A 16 20.48 11.01 1.20
C GLY A 16 21.67 10.12 0.85
N SER A 17 21.49 8.80 0.78
CA SER A 17 22.55 7.87 0.37
C SER A 17 22.83 7.98 -1.13
N VAL A 18 21.79 8.13 -1.94
CA VAL A 18 21.93 8.35 -3.39
C VAL A 18 22.58 9.71 -3.66
N THR A 19 22.16 10.75 -2.94
CA THR A 19 22.75 12.11 -3.06
C THR A 19 24.25 12.13 -2.76
N LYS A 20 24.71 11.37 -1.76
CA LYS A 20 26.14 11.26 -1.41
C LYS A 20 27.03 10.69 -2.52
N LEU A 21 26.44 9.96 -3.47
CA LEU A 21 27.18 9.42 -4.63
C LEU A 21 27.49 10.49 -5.69
N GLY A 22 26.99 11.71 -5.52
CA GLY A 22 27.05 12.78 -6.51
C GLY A 22 26.15 12.54 -7.73
N PRO A 23 26.03 13.51 -8.65
CA PRO A 23 25.08 13.42 -9.76
C PRO A 23 25.27 12.20 -10.65
N GLU A 24 26.51 11.92 -11.07
CA GLU A 24 26.82 10.79 -11.95
C GLU A 24 26.70 9.43 -11.23
N GLY A 25 27.20 9.34 -10.00
CA GLY A 25 27.12 8.13 -9.18
C GLY A 25 25.68 7.79 -8.82
N GLY A 26 24.90 8.79 -8.44
CA GLY A 26 23.48 8.66 -8.15
C GLY A 26 22.69 8.20 -9.37
N ALA A 27 22.89 8.83 -10.53
CA ALA A 27 22.24 8.42 -11.78
C ALA A 27 22.60 6.98 -12.18
N ARG A 28 23.86 6.60 -12.02
CA ARG A 28 24.31 5.21 -12.26
C ARG A 28 23.64 4.23 -11.32
N TRP A 29 23.57 4.56 -10.03
CA TRP A 29 22.93 3.73 -9.03
C TRP A 29 21.44 3.54 -9.34
N MET A 30 20.69 4.62 -9.60
CA MET A 30 19.28 4.57 -9.98
C MET A 30 19.02 3.71 -11.22
N ARG A 31 19.90 3.80 -12.22
CA ARG A 31 19.79 3.03 -13.46
C ARG A 31 20.03 1.52 -13.28
N TRP A 32 20.96 1.13 -12.41
CA TRP A 32 21.44 -0.25 -12.35
C TRP A 32 20.95 -1.02 -11.13
N TRP A 33 20.57 -0.33 -10.06
CA TRP A 33 20.23 -0.96 -8.77
C TRP A 33 18.84 -0.62 -8.27
N ASP A 34 18.27 0.51 -8.68
CA ASP A 34 16.95 0.89 -8.21
C ASP A 34 15.86 0.02 -8.86
N PRO A 35 14.92 -0.55 -8.09
CA PRO A 35 13.82 -1.34 -8.64
C PRO A 35 12.99 -0.60 -9.69
N SER A 36 12.87 0.73 -9.61
CA SER A 36 12.09 1.52 -10.58
C SER A 36 12.56 1.35 -12.02
N ALA A 37 13.85 1.03 -12.23
CA ALA A 37 14.40 0.76 -13.56
C ALA A 37 13.86 -0.54 -14.19
N TYR A 38 13.41 -1.49 -13.38
CA TYR A 38 13.00 -2.84 -13.81
C TYR A 38 11.50 -3.09 -13.68
N LEU A 39 10.83 -2.41 -12.76
CA LEU A 39 9.39 -2.57 -12.51
C LEU A 39 8.53 -2.44 -13.78
N PRO A 40 8.80 -1.52 -14.73
CA PRO A 40 8.00 -1.40 -15.96
C PRO A 40 8.02 -2.66 -16.85
N ALA A 41 9.04 -3.50 -16.73
CA ALA A 41 9.13 -4.77 -17.46
C ALA A 41 8.46 -5.94 -16.72
N SER A 42 8.10 -5.78 -15.45
CA SER A 42 7.55 -6.85 -14.63
C SER A 42 6.04 -7.03 -14.85
N LYS A 43 5.65 -8.23 -15.28
CA LYS A 43 4.24 -8.59 -15.51
C LYS A 43 3.72 -9.62 -14.50
N VAL A 44 4.54 -10.01 -13.53
CA VAL A 44 4.14 -11.00 -12.53
C VAL A 44 3.14 -10.40 -11.54
N PRO A 45 2.16 -11.18 -11.06
CA PRO A 45 1.28 -10.75 -9.98
C PRO A 45 2.08 -10.43 -8.71
N MET A 46 1.80 -9.30 -8.06
CA MET A 46 2.53 -8.83 -6.89
C MET A 46 1.60 -8.53 -5.71
N LEU A 47 2.01 -8.93 -4.51
CA LEU A 47 1.48 -8.42 -3.25
C LEU A 47 2.48 -7.40 -2.69
N TRP A 48 2.06 -6.17 -2.57
CA TRP A 48 2.87 -5.08 -2.02
C TRP A 48 2.53 -4.86 -0.56
N VAL A 49 3.51 -5.05 0.32
CA VAL A 49 3.39 -4.88 1.76
C VAL A 49 4.18 -3.66 2.21
N ASN A 50 3.57 -2.81 3.03
CA ASN A 50 4.28 -1.67 3.62
C ASN A 50 3.61 -1.20 4.91
N GLY A 51 4.28 -0.33 5.65
CA GLY A 51 3.76 0.38 6.81
C GLY A 51 3.55 1.86 6.52
N THR A 52 2.51 2.48 7.10
CA THR A 52 2.26 3.92 6.93
C THR A 52 3.38 4.80 7.46
N ASN A 53 4.13 4.30 8.45
CA ASN A 53 5.22 5.01 9.12
C ASN A 53 6.61 4.41 8.83
N ASP A 54 6.72 3.65 7.74
CA ASP A 54 8.01 3.12 7.33
C ASP A 54 8.98 4.27 7.02
N PHE A 55 10.09 4.34 7.75
CA PHE A 55 11.08 5.41 7.60
C PHE A 55 11.95 5.25 6.35
N ALA A 56 11.98 4.06 5.78
CA ALA A 56 12.78 3.74 4.60
C ALA A 56 11.92 3.83 3.32
N TYR A 57 10.75 3.19 3.30
CA TYR A 57 9.90 3.05 2.13
C TYR A 57 8.68 3.97 2.23
N TYR A 58 8.85 5.26 1.93
CA TYR A 58 7.74 6.23 2.01
C TYR A 58 6.59 5.84 1.09
N MET A 59 5.38 6.06 1.58
CA MET A 59 4.14 5.67 0.89
C MET A 59 4.08 6.15 -0.56
N ASN A 60 4.55 7.37 -0.86
CA ASN A 60 4.53 7.92 -2.21
C ASN A 60 5.50 7.20 -3.16
N ALA A 61 6.72 6.88 -2.72
CA ALA A 61 7.67 6.09 -3.50
C ALA A 61 7.18 4.65 -3.69
N TRP A 62 6.55 4.08 -2.66
CA TRP A 62 5.90 2.79 -2.71
C TRP A 62 4.74 2.77 -3.72
N GLN A 63 3.88 3.82 -3.72
CA GLN A 63 2.80 3.98 -4.70
C GLN A 63 3.32 4.08 -6.14
N LYS A 64 4.34 4.90 -6.38
CA LYS A 64 5.00 4.98 -7.68
C LYS A 64 5.52 3.62 -8.13
N SER A 65 6.04 2.82 -7.19
CA SER A 65 6.60 1.50 -7.48
C SER A 65 5.56 0.51 -7.97
N TYR A 66 4.45 0.33 -7.25
CA TYR A 66 3.43 -0.62 -7.69
C TYR A 66 2.67 -0.14 -8.94
N ARG A 67 2.52 1.17 -9.12
CA ARG A 67 1.95 1.74 -10.36
C ARG A 67 2.89 1.59 -11.58
N ALA A 68 4.21 1.56 -11.36
CA ALA A 68 5.18 1.32 -12.42
C ALA A 68 5.18 -0.13 -12.93
N ALA A 69 4.75 -1.08 -12.11
CA ALA A 69 4.65 -2.49 -12.50
C ALA A 69 3.30 -2.75 -13.20
N PRO A 70 3.28 -3.09 -14.50
CA PRO A 70 2.03 -3.26 -15.26
C PRO A 70 1.26 -4.54 -14.93
N GLY A 71 1.83 -5.44 -14.12
CA GLY A 71 1.17 -6.68 -13.69
C GLY A 71 0.08 -6.43 -12.65
N PRO A 72 -0.81 -7.44 -12.42
CA PRO A 72 -1.80 -7.35 -11.35
C PRO A 72 -1.13 -7.15 -9.99
N HIS A 73 -1.69 -6.30 -9.15
CA HIS A 73 -1.18 -6.10 -7.80
C HIS A 73 -2.29 -6.09 -6.75
N THR A 74 -1.93 -6.49 -5.54
CA THR A 74 -2.72 -6.40 -4.31
C THR A 74 -1.91 -5.60 -3.31
N LEU A 75 -2.54 -4.73 -2.55
CA LEU A 75 -1.89 -3.89 -1.55
C LEU A 75 -2.22 -4.40 -0.15
N CYS A 76 -1.24 -4.38 0.74
CA CYS A 76 -1.37 -4.63 2.17
C CYS A 76 -0.61 -3.52 2.92
N LEU A 77 -1.29 -2.40 3.14
CA LEU A 77 -0.75 -1.22 3.83
C LEU A 77 -1.19 -1.24 5.28
N ARG A 78 -0.26 -1.50 6.19
CA ARG A 78 -0.55 -1.66 7.61
C ARG A 78 -0.28 -0.38 8.40
N PRO A 79 -1.26 0.12 9.17
CA PRO A 79 -1.03 1.28 10.02
C PRO A 79 0.13 1.04 10.97
N ARG A 80 1.07 1.98 11.01
CA ARG A 80 2.21 2.01 11.94
C ARG A 80 3.10 0.76 11.95
N MET A 81 3.03 -0.09 10.92
CA MET A 81 3.98 -1.20 10.81
C MET A 81 5.41 -0.63 10.72
N PRO A 82 6.32 -1.03 11.63
CA PRO A 82 7.68 -0.51 11.63
C PRO A 82 8.48 -1.10 10.46
N HIS A 83 9.49 -0.35 10.02
CA HIS A 83 10.47 -0.87 9.07
C HIS A 83 11.29 -2.01 9.68
N GLY A 84 11.44 -3.09 8.95
CA GLY A 84 12.32 -4.21 9.33
C GLY A 84 11.89 -5.54 8.72
N HIS A 85 12.83 -6.45 8.60
CA HIS A 85 12.57 -7.76 7.98
C HIS A 85 11.51 -8.54 8.75
N THR A 86 11.58 -8.56 10.08
CA THR A 86 10.60 -9.29 10.90
C THR A 86 9.18 -8.74 10.69
N ALA A 87 9.00 -7.42 10.72
CA ALA A 87 7.69 -6.80 10.51
C ALA A 87 7.21 -6.98 9.05
N GLY A 88 8.11 -6.81 8.08
CA GLY A 88 7.77 -6.93 6.66
C GLY A 88 7.42 -8.36 6.22
N TRP A 89 7.84 -9.38 6.97
CA TRP A 89 7.55 -10.80 6.68
C TRP A 89 6.46 -11.40 7.57
N ALA A 90 6.06 -10.70 8.62
CA ALA A 90 5.03 -11.16 9.54
C ALA A 90 3.62 -11.25 8.94
N PRO A 91 3.20 -10.41 7.96
CA PRO A 91 1.85 -10.48 7.42
C PRO A 91 1.53 -11.83 6.81
N LYS A 92 0.50 -12.51 7.34
CA LYS A 92 0.05 -13.82 6.85
C LYS A 92 -0.47 -13.78 5.42
N GLU A 93 -0.82 -12.61 4.93
CA GLU A 93 -1.20 -12.34 3.55
C GLU A 93 -0.12 -12.79 2.57
N ILE A 94 1.15 -12.74 2.96
CA ILE A 94 2.28 -13.17 2.13
C ILE A 94 2.17 -14.65 1.77
N ALA A 95 1.96 -15.50 2.78
CA ALA A 95 1.83 -16.94 2.56
C ALA A 95 0.56 -17.29 1.80
N ILE A 96 -0.58 -16.69 2.17
CA ILE A 96 -1.89 -16.90 1.52
C ILE A 96 -1.85 -16.44 0.06
N TYR A 97 -1.24 -15.28 -0.21
CA TYR A 97 -1.08 -14.79 -1.58
C TYR A 97 -0.21 -15.73 -2.42
N ALA A 98 0.92 -16.15 -1.88
CA ALA A 98 1.81 -17.09 -2.58
C ALA A 98 1.09 -18.43 -2.87
N ASP A 99 0.39 -18.98 -1.89
CA ASP A 99 -0.39 -20.20 -2.02
C ASP A 99 -1.48 -20.09 -3.10
N SER A 100 -2.19 -18.98 -3.13
CA SER A 100 -3.24 -18.75 -4.14
C SER A 100 -2.70 -18.72 -5.58
N ILE A 101 -1.47 -18.28 -5.77
CA ILE A 101 -0.83 -18.22 -7.11
C ILE A 101 -0.20 -19.56 -7.49
N VAL A 102 0.44 -20.26 -6.54
CA VAL A 102 1.25 -21.46 -6.83
C VAL A 102 0.41 -22.73 -6.74
N ASN A 103 -0.48 -22.83 -5.75
CA ASN A 103 -1.21 -24.05 -5.44
C ASN A 103 -2.72 -23.94 -5.72
N GLY A 104 -3.21 -22.78 -6.17
CA GLY A 104 -4.64 -22.56 -6.40
C GLY A 104 -5.45 -22.40 -5.09
N GLY A 105 -4.79 -22.00 -3.99
CA GLY A 105 -5.46 -21.69 -2.73
C GLY A 105 -6.42 -20.50 -2.85
N VAL A 106 -7.25 -20.30 -1.83
CA VAL A 106 -8.24 -19.21 -1.82
C VAL A 106 -7.54 -17.85 -1.79
N PRO A 107 -7.74 -17.00 -2.80
CA PRO A 107 -7.03 -15.73 -2.91
C PRO A 107 -7.45 -14.73 -1.83
N LEU A 108 -6.65 -13.70 -1.66
CA LEU A 108 -7.02 -12.48 -0.94
C LEU A 108 -8.16 -11.75 -1.68
N ALA A 109 -8.89 -10.91 -0.98
CA ALA A 109 -9.84 -10.00 -1.61
C ALA A 109 -9.12 -9.12 -2.64
N LYS A 110 -9.85 -8.70 -3.66
CA LYS A 110 -9.32 -7.83 -4.72
C LYS A 110 -10.12 -6.54 -4.75
N ILE A 111 -9.47 -5.42 -4.55
CA ILE A 111 -10.05 -4.10 -4.81
C ILE A 111 -10.24 -3.96 -6.32
N THR A 112 -11.45 -3.62 -6.75
CA THR A 112 -11.81 -3.47 -8.16
C THR A 112 -12.04 -2.03 -8.58
N GLY A 113 -12.19 -1.14 -7.61
CA GLY A 113 -12.31 0.29 -7.82
C GLY A 113 -12.28 1.02 -6.49
N GLN A 114 -11.95 2.29 -6.54
CA GLN A 114 -12.00 3.22 -5.42
C GLN A 114 -12.30 4.62 -5.94
N GLY A 115 -12.84 5.46 -5.08
CA GLY A 115 -13.11 6.85 -5.45
C GLY A 115 -13.59 7.69 -4.29
N ARG A 116 -13.84 8.96 -4.60
CA ARG A 116 -14.27 9.96 -3.65
C ARG A 116 -15.30 10.89 -4.29
N ASP A 117 -16.32 11.24 -3.52
CA ASP A 117 -17.28 12.31 -3.85
C ASP A 117 -17.44 13.21 -2.62
N GLY A 118 -16.91 14.42 -2.70
CA GLY A 118 -16.84 15.31 -1.54
C GLY A 118 -16.04 14.70 -0.40
N ARG A 119 -16.71 14.37 0.71
CA ARG A 119 -16.11 13.67 1.86
C ARG A 119 -16.40 12.17 1.88
N GLU A 120 -17.30 11.71 1.03
CA GLU A 120 -17.60 10.29 0.92
C GLU A 120 -16.53 9.57 0.10
N VAL A 121 -15.93 8.55 0.69
CA VAL A 121 -14.95 7.69 0.03
C VAL A 121 -15.49 6.28 -0.06
N TRP A 122 -15.10 5.58 -1.12
CA TRP A 122 -15.61 4.24 -1.35
C TRP A 122 -14.58 3.34 -2.02
N ALA A 123 -14.78 2.04 -1.84
CA ALA A 123 -14.09 1.00 -2.59
C ALA A 123 -15.08 -0.08 -3.02
N THR A 124 -14.87 -0.63 -4.21
CA THR A 124 -15.50 -1.88 -4.66
C THR A 124 -14.50 -3.01 -4.59
N TYR A 125 -14.98 -4.20 -4.33
CA TYR A 125 -14.11 -5.37 -4.21
C TYR A 125 -14.80 -6.66 -4.69
N THR A 126 -13.99 -7.68 -4.93
CA THR A 126 -14.44 -9.07 -5.06
C THR A 126 -13.68 -9.91 -4.05
N SER A 127 -14.36 -10.85 -3.42
CA SER A 127 -13.75 -11.77 -2.47
C SER A 127 -14.46 -13.13 -2.48
N GLN A 128 -13.69 -14.20 -2.32
CA GLN A 128 -14.25 -15.55 -2.07
C GLN A 128 -14.51 -15.77 -0.58
N GLN A 129 -13.87 -14.97 0.29
CA GLN A 129 -14.08 -15.00 1.73
C GLN A 129 -14.90 -13.78 2.16
N PRO A 130 -15.77 -13.90 3.16
CA PRO A 130 -16.51 -12.75 3.69
C PRO A 130 -15.58 -11.65 4.17
N ILE A 131 -15.85 -10.40 3.80
CA ILE A 131 -15.21 -9.25 4.45
C ILE A 131 -15.95 -8.98 5.75
N THR A 132 -15.25 -9.12 6.87
CA THR A 132 -15.82 -9.02 8.21
C THR A 132 -15.58 -7.67 8.87
N LYS A 133 -14.59 -6.91 8.37
CA LYS A 133 -14.25 -5.59 8.88
C LYS A 133 -13.76 -4.70 7.75
N ALA A 134 -14.15 -3.43 7.80
CA ALA A 134 -13.59 -2.39 6.97
C ALA A 134 -13.27 -1.16 7.80
N GLU A 135 -12.14 -0.52 7.52
CA GLU A 135 -11.65 0.66 8.23
C GLU A 135 -11.17 1.73 7.26
N LEU A 136 -11.51 2.98 7.57
CA LEU A 136 -10.90 4.15 6.98
C LEU A 136 -9.66 4.49 7.82
N GLU A 137 -8.51 4.38 7.21
CA GLU A 137 -7.24 4.83 7.78
C GLU A 137 -6.94 6.23 7.27
N PHE A 138 -6.68 7.16 8.16
CA PHE A 138 -6.44 8.54 7.78
C PHE A 138 -5.44 9.25 8.68
N THR A 139 -4.87 10.34 8.18
CA THR A 139 -4.05 11.26 8.96
C THR A 139 -4.39 12.70 8.63
N LYS A 140 -4.30 13.58 9.64
CA LYS A 140 -4.44 15.04 9.50
C LYS A 140 -3.08 15.72 9.45
N ASP A 141 -1.99 14.96 9.62
CA ASP A 141 -0.65 15.50 9.65
C ASP A 141 -0.12 15.76 8.23
N THR A 142 0.59 16.89 8.10
CA THR A 142 1.33 17.28 6.89
C THR A 142 2.84 17.07 7.01
N GLY A 143 3.32 16.61 8.17
CA GLY A 143 4.74 16.41 8.45
C GLY A 143 5.38 15.25 7.70
N GLU A 144 6.60 14.93 8.08
CA GLU A 144 7.35 13.81 7.51
C GLU A 144 6.57 12.50 7.63
N SER A 145 6.48 11.76 6.55
CA SER A 145 5.68 10.53 6.45
C SER A 145 5.88 9.56 7.63
N PRO A 146 7.13 9.25 8.08
CA PRO A 146 7.34 8.33 9.18
C PRO A 146 6.82 8.79 10.56
N LYS A 147 6.56 10.09 10.70
CA LYS A 147 6.15 10.70 11.98
C LYS A 147 4.66 11.00 12.08
N ARG A 148 3.92 10.82 10.98
CA ARG A 148 2.48 11.11 10.94
C ARG A 148 1.72 10.23 11.91
N LEU A 149 0.77 10.83 12.61
CA LEU A 149 -0.19 10.12 13.45
C LEU A 149 -1.34 9.62 12.57
N TRP A 150 -1.53 8.33 12.57
CA TRP A 150 -2.62 7.68 11.84
C TRP A 150 -3.73 7.29 12.81
N GLU A 151 -4.95 7.56 12.38
CA GLU A 151 -6.19 7.23 13.05
C GLU A 151 -6.99 6.27 12.18
N ALA A 152 -7.86 5.48 12.81
CA ALA A 152 -8.79 4.59 12.12
C ALA A 152 -10.23 4.95 12.50
N ALA A 153 -11.13 4.89 11.53
CA ALA A 153 -12.56 4.97 11.74
C ALA A 153 -13.25 3.78 11.08
N PRO A 154 -14.36 3.28 11.63
CA PRO A 154 -15.15 2.23 10.97
C PRO A 154 -15.60 2.68 9.58
N ALA A 155 -15.55 1.75 8.62
CA ALA A 155 -16.16 1.90 7.31
C ALA A 155 -17.34 0.94 7.18
N GLU A 156 -18.40 1.35 6.50
CA GLU A 156 -19.59 0.56 6.28
C GLU A 156 -19.37 -0.45 5.14
N ILE A 157 -19.73 -1.70 5.37
CA ILE A 157 -19.72 -2.75 4.35
C ILE A 157 -21.14 -2.86 3.79
N GLY A 158 -21.36 -2.33 2.60
CA GLY A 158 -22.65 -2.39 1.91
C GLY A 158 -22.97 -3.76 1.35
N ALA A 159 -24.25 -4.10 1.29
CA ALA A 159 -24.72 -5.34 0.68
C ALA A 159 -24.45 -5.42 -0.84
N ASP A 160 -24.12 -4.31 -1.46
CA ASP A 160 -23.79 -4.16 -2.88
C ASP A 160 -22.33 -4.49 -3.23
N GLY A 161 -21.53 -4.97 -2.25
CA GLY A 161 -20.10 -5.24 -2.44
C GLY A 161 -19.24 -3.98 -2.45
N LYS A 162 -19.73 -2.90 -1.85
CA LYS A 162 -18.98 -1.66 -1.65
C LYS A 162 -18.69 -1.43 -0.19
N VAL A 163 -17.59 -0.74 0.06
CA VAL A 163 -17.24 -0.19 1.36
C VAL A 163 -17.29 1.33 1.26
N HIS A 164 -17.89 1.97 2.24
CA HIS A 164 -18.06 3.42 2.30
C HIS A 164 -17.58 3.99 3.62
N ALA A 165 -17.04 5.21 3.59
CA ALA A 165 -16.70 5.95 4.78
C ALA A 165 -16.73 7.46 4.50
N THR A 166 -17.00 8.26 5.55
CA THR A 166 -16.95 9.71 5.48
C THR A 166 -15.60 10.20 6.02
N LEU A 167 -14.84 10.94 5.23
CA LEU A 167 -13.57 11.53 5.66
C LEU A 167 -13.79 12.50 6.81
N PRO A 168 -13.09 12.34 7.95
CA PRO A 168 -13.05 13.36 8.99
C PRO A 168 -12.52 14.69 8.46
N GLU A 169 -13.02 15.78 9.03
CA GLU A 169 -12.53 17.10 8.65
C GLU A 169 -11.03 17.25 8.92
N GLY A 170 -10.33 17.88 7.99
CA GLY A 170 -8.90 18.09 8.07
C GLY A 170 -8.04 16.89 7.62
N THR A 171 -8.66 15.81 7.16
CA THR A 171 -7.90 14.66 6.59
C THR A 171 -6.98 15.14 5.48
N LYS A 172 -5.74 14.68 5.51
CA LYS A 172 -4.69 14.97 4.52
C LYS A 172 -4.36 13.76 3.64
N VAL A 173 -4.25 12.58 4.24
CA VAL A 173 -4.03 11.33 3.52
C VAL A 173 -4.96 10.27 4.09
N TYR A 174 -5.49 9.42 3.24
CA TYR A 174 -6.39 8.34 3.63
C TYR A 174 -6.29 7.13 2.72
N TYR A 175 -6.80 6.00 3.18
CA TYR A 175 -7.05 4.79 2.41
C TYR A 175 -8.04 3.90 3.17
N LEU A 176 -8.61 2.90 2.50
CA LEU A 176 -9.49 1.92 3.10
C LEU A 176 -8.77 0.59 3.26
N ASN A 177 -8.96 -0.05 4.41
CA ASN A 177 -8.55 -1.42 4.70
C ASN A 177 -9.79 -2.32 4.77
N LEU A 178 -9.74 -3.46 4.10
CA LEU A 178 -10.75 -4.52 4.15
C LEU A 178 -10.12 -5.77 4.72
N THR A 179 -10.73 -6.34 5.76
CA THR A 179 -10.25 -7.54 6.45
C THR A 179 -11.25 -8.67 6.26
N ASP A 180 -10.80 -9.82 5.79
CA ASP A 180 -11.63 -11.00 5.61
C ASP A 180 -11.75 -11.83 6.91
N ASP A 181 -12.54 -12.90 6.89
CA ASP A 181 -12.77 -13.79 8.03
C ASP A 181 -11.52 -14.58 8.46
N ARG A 182 -10.49 -14.63 7.61
CA ARG A 182 -9.15 -15.15 7.94
C ARG A 182 -8.28 -14.11 8.62
N GLU A 183 -8.80 -12.89 8.87
CA GLU A 183 -8.07 -11.71 9.33
C GLU A 183 -6.97 -11.28 8.35
N CYS A 184 -7.15 -11.50 7.05
CA CYS A 184 -6.28 -11.02 6.01
C CYS A 184 -6.71 -9.65 5.54
N LEU A 185 -5.76 -8.74 5.44
CA LEU A 185 -5.98 -7.34 5.12
C LEU A 185 -5.58 -7.05 3.69
N VAL A 186 -6.47 -6.37 2.95
CA VAL A 186 -6.15 -5.72 1.68
C VAL A 186 -6.51 -4.25 1.74
N SER A 187 -5.74 -3.44 1.04
CA SER A 187 -5.86 -1.99 1.08
C SER A 187 -6.23 -1.41 -0.28
N THR A 188 -6.96 -0.30 -0.28
CA THR A 188 -6.99 0.58 -1.45
C THR A 188 -5.64 1.28 -1.63
N GLU A 189 -5.43 1.94 -2.74
CA GLU A 189 -4.37 2.92 -2.85
C GLU A 189 -4.62 4.05 -1.85
N HIS A 190 -3.56 4.60 -1.26
CA HIS A 190 -3.70 5.80 -0.47
C HIS A 190 -3.88 7.02 -1.38
N GLU A 191 -4.62 7.99 -0.89
CA GLU A 191 -4.88 9.25 -1.58
C GLU A 191 -4.64 10.45 -0.68
N GLU A 192 -4.15 11.53 -1.26
CA GLU A 192 -4.07 12.82 -0.60
C GLU A 192 -5.41 13.53 -0.75
N ALA A 193 -5.98 13.97 0.38
CA ALA A 193 -7.33 14.54 0.39
C ALA A 193 -7.43 15.94 -0.24
N GLY A 194 -6.33 16.52 -0.67
CA GLY A 194 -6.29 17.87 -1.22
C GLY A 194 -6.63 18.95 -0.17
N PRO A 195 -6.44 20.22 -0.49
CA PRO A 195 -6.86 21.34 0.36
C PRO A 195 -8.37 21.44 0.48
#